data_1c74316ced0cbb80ec199fa0339268ef
#
_entry.id   1c74316ced0cbb80ec199fa0339268ef
#
_cell.length_a   1.000
_cell.length_b   1.000
_cell.length_c   1.000
_cell.angle_alpha   90.00
_cell.angle_beta   90.00
_cell.angle_gamma   90.00
#
_symmetry.space_group_name_H-M   'P 1'
#
loop_
_entity.id
_entity.type
_entity.pdbx_description
1 polymer ?
#
loop_
_entity_poly.entity_id
_entity_poly.type
_entity_poly.pdbx_seq_one_letter_code
_entity_poly.pdbx_strand_id
1 'polypeptide(L)'
;MSDSEVDEAAVRTNIPEDADVEVTEAESQDSAAEEAAKHTPRGIPLRVENLRKEFGGITAVDGASFQVEEGTLTGLIGPNGAGKSTTFNCITGVLKPTAGGVYFEGEEITGLDPHTIANRGLVRTFQIARELEEMTVLENMMLAPRGQRGESLWRSVLPFVRDSVVDQEEEVLERCWETLDFFEIDHLAHEYAGTLSGGQRKLLELARALLTDPEMLLLDEPFAGVNPSLEARLLEHIHELREEGYTFLIVEHDMDLIMQNCEHVIVMHQGQVLMEGSPEAVKSDERVIEAYLGGEVE
;
A
#
# COMPACT_ATOMS: atom_id res chain seq x y z
N MET A 1 -60.33 -58.99 -12.16
CA MET A 1 -60.13 -59.90 -11.05
C MET A 1 -59.09 -59.24 -10.19
N SER A 2 -59.56 -58.78 -9.26
CA SER A 2 -59.83 -58.62 -7.84
C SER A 2 -58.74 -57.73 -7.23
N ASP A 3 -59.08 -56.51 -6.90
CA ASP A 3 -59.54 -56.01 -5.59
C ASP A 3 -58.67 -56.41 -4.41
N SER A 4 -58.07 -55.41 -3.77
CA SER A 4 -58.40 -55.11 -2.39
C SER A 4 -57.76 -53.82 -1.92
N GLU A 5 -58.61 -52.90 -1.60
CA GLU A 5 -58.43 -51.81 -0.61
C GLU A 5 -57.91 -52.32 0.71
N VAL A 6 -57.19 -51.52 1.45
CA VAL A 6 -57.32 -51.28 2.91
C VAL A 6 -56.36 -50.09 3.24
N ASP A 7 -56.82 -49.02 3.61
CA ASP A 7 -57.29 -48.41 4.84
C ASP A 7 -56.27 -47.39 5.40
N GLU A 8 -56.76 -46.17 5.45
CA GLU A 8 -56.23 -44.99 6.13
C GLU A 8 -56.32 -45.15 7.64
N ALA A 9 -55.23 -45.00 8.34
CA ALA A 9 -55.28 -44.74 9.75
C ALA A 9 -54.26 -43.67 10.15
N ALA A 10 -54.77 -42.54 10.58
CA ALA A 10 -54.08 -41.39 11.12
C ALA A 10 -53.20 -41.71 12.33
N VAL A 11 -51.97 -41.24 12.27
CA VAL A 11 -51.19 -40.98 13.50
C VAL A 11 -50.81 -39.50 13.50
N ARG A 12 -51.55 -38.71 14.27
CA ARG A 12 -51.12 -37.38 14.73
C ARG A 12 -50.05 -37.54 15.76
N THR A 13 -48.83 -37.10 15.49
CA THR A 13 -47.83 -36.86 16.52
C THR A 13 -47.61 -35.37 16.67
N ASN A 14 -47.85 -34.89 17.89
CA ASN A 14 -47.58 -33.58 18.40
C ASN A 14 -46.09 -33.21 18.20
N ILE A 15 -45.84 -32.08 17.57
CA ILE A 15 -44.56 -31.38 17.58
C ILE A 15 -44.71 -30.19 18.52
N PRO A 16 -43.90 -29.99 19.56
CA PRO A 16 -43.98 -28.78 20.38
C PRO A 16 -43.42 -27.56 19.62
N GLU A 17 -44.11 -26.47 19.73
CA GLU A 17 -43.98 -25.18 19.02
C GLU A 17 -42.96 -24.23 19.70
N ASP A 18 -41.88 -24.70 20.35
CA ASP A 18 -41.00 -23.85 21.13
C ASP A 18 -39.47 -24.06 20.83
N ALA A 19 -39.09 -24.61 19.66
CA ALA A 19 -37.66 -24.88 19.36
C ALA A 19 -36.96 -23.91 18.38
N ASP A 20 -37.65 -22.96 17.80
CA ASP A 20 -37.10 -22.15 16.70
C ASP A 20 -36.62 -20.72 17.08
N VAL A 21 -36.62 -20.36 18.38
CA VAL A 21 -36.31 -18.96 18.78
C VAL A 21 -34.86 -18.83 19.34
N GLU A 22 -34.23 -19.92 19.82
CA GLU A 22 -32.87 -19.83 20.41
C GLU A 22 -31.71 -19.92 19.38
N VAL A 23 -31.96 -20.48 18.19
CA VAL A 23 -30.88 -20.66 17.17
C VAL A 23 -30.59 -19.36 16.42
N THR A 24 -31.55 -18.48 16.24
CA THR A 24 -31.38 -17.21 15.53
C THR A 24 -30.69 -16.11 16.34
N GLU A 25 -30.74 -16.18 17.68
CA GLU A 25 -30.04 -15.19 18.53
C GLU A 25 -28.55 -15.53 18.72
N ALA A 26 -28.15 -16.80 18.68
CA ALA A 26 -26.75 -17.21 18.78
C ALA A 26 -25.97 -16.91 17.49
N GLU A 27 -26.55 -17.14 16.32
CA GLU A 27 -25.90 -16.80 15.02
C GLU A 27 -25.80 -15.29 14.79
N SER A 28 -26.76 -14.50 15.29
CA SER A 28 -26.70 -13.04 15.20
C SER A 28 -25.70 -12.42 16.20
N GLN A 29 -25.42 -13.06 17.32
CA GLN A 29 -24.40 -12.61 18.29
C GLN A 29 -22.99 -12.98 17.86
N ASP A 30 -22.77 -14.12 17.19
CA ASP A 30 -21.47 -14.48 16.63
C ASP A 30 -21.09 -13.59 15.44
N SER A 31 -22.04 -13.26 14.55
CA SER A 31 -21.77 -12.33 13.44
C SER A 31 -21.48 -10.89 13.91
N ALA A 32 -22.19 -10.43 14.97
CA ALA A 32 -21.92 -9.11 15.56
C ALA A 32 -20.60 -9.06 16.35
N ALA A 33 -20.17 -10.18 16.93
CA ALA A 33 -18.89 -10.32 17.61
C ALA A 33 -17.73 -10.40 16.60
N GLU A 34 -17.93 -11.05 15.45
CA GLU A 34 -16.96 -11.06 14.34
C GLU A 34 -16.82 -9.69 13.65
N GLU A 35 -17.91 -8.96 13.48
CA GLU A 35 -17.86 -7.58 13.00
C GLU A 35 -17.24 -6.61 14.02
N ALA A 36 -17.48 -6.80 15.32
CA ALA A 36 -16.87 -6.01 16.37
C ALA A 36 -15.38 -6.34 16.56
N ALA A 37 -14.95 -7.57 16.30
CA ALA A 37 -13.53 -7.95 16.32
C ALA A 37 -12.73 -7.33 15.16
N LYS A 38 -13.38 -6.91 14.08
CA LYS A 38 -12.77 -6.17 12.94
C LYS A 38 -12.57 -4.68 13.21
N HIS A 39 -12.98 -4.16 14.38
CA HIS A 39 -12.87 -2.74 14.74
C HIS A 39 -11.91 -2.51 15.89
N THR A 40 -10.74 -3.15 15.88
CA THR A 40 -9.62 -2.66 16.69
C THR A 40 -9.20 -1.31 16.10
N PRO A 41 -9.10 -0.22 16.88
CA PRO A 41 -8.63 1.06 16.33
C PRO A 41 -7.23 0.84 15.75
N ARG A 42 -7.11 0.98 14.42
CA ARG A 42 -5.85 0.90 13.70
C ARG A 42 -4.98 2.08 14.12
N GLY A 43 -3.68 1.89 14.21
CA GLY A 43 -2.73 2.99 14.39
C GLY A 43 -2.84 4.00 13.26
N ILE A 44 -2.27 5.18 13.44
CA ILE A 44 -2.17 6.20 12.40
C ILE A 44 -0.68 6.44 12.15
N PRO A 45 -0.04 5.64 11.28
CA PRO A 45 1.38 5.76 11.01
C PRO A 45 1.72 7.07 10.31
N LEU A 46 0.88 7.57 9.40
CA LEU A 46 1.12 8.84 8.70
C LEU A 46 0.02 9.86 8.98
N ARG A 47 0.44 11.06 9.40
CA ARG A 47 -0.43 12.22 9.60
C ARG A 47 0.16 13.46 8.95
N VAL A 48 -0.62 14.11 8.11
CA VAL A 48 -0.29 15.38 7.46
C VAL A 48 -1.19 16.47 8.02
N GLU A 49 -0.60 17.60 8.46
CA GLU A 49 -1.32 18.68 9.12
C GLU A 49 -1.05 20.02 8.45
N ASN A 50 -2.09 20.64 7.90
CA ASN A 50 -2.05 22.00 7.31
C ASN A 50 -0.87 22.19 6.35
N LEU A 51 -0.52 21.16 5.59
CA LEU A 51 0.63 21.14 4.70
C LEU A 51 0.47 22.22 3.63
N ARG A 52 1.49 23.08 3.51
CA ARG A 52 1.52 24.14 2.51
C ARG A 52 2.84 24.13 1.75
N LYS A 53 2.75 24.27 0.43
CA LYS A 53 3.92 24.39 -0.44
C LYS A 53 3.71 25.44 -1.50
N GLU A 54 4.63 26.41 -1.53
CA GLU A 54 4.66 27.50 -2.50
C GLU A 54 5.93 27.44 -3.36
N PHE A 55 5.77 27.80 -4.63
CA PHE A 55 6.86 27.96 -5.59
C PHE A 55 6.74 29.33 -6.28
N GLY A 56 7.61 30.27 -5.93
CA GLY A 56 7.68 31.56 -6.64
C GLY A 56 6.35 32.30 -6.77
N GLY A 57 5.45 32.20 -5.78
CA GLY A 57 4.13 32.85 -5.79
C GLY A 57 2.97 31.95 -6.23
N ILE A 58 3.24 30.72 -6.66
CA ILE A 58 2.21 29.70 -6.94
C ILE A 58 2.09 28.80 -5.71
N THR A 59 0.90 28.68 -5.16
CA THR A 59 0.61 27.74 -4.08
C THR A 59 0.19 26.40 -4.68
N ALA A 60 1.05 25.39 -4.58
CA ALA A 60 0.80 24.05 -5.12
C ALA A 60 0.08 23.14 -4.13
N VAL A 61 0.27 23.36 -2.82
CA VAL A 61 -0.47 22.72 -1.73
C VAL A 61 -0.86 23.81 -0.73
N ASP A 62 -2.11 23.85 -0.34
CA ASP A 62 -2.69 24.94 0.46
C ASP A 62 -3.50 24.42 1.65
N GLY A 63 -2.79 23.99 2.69
CA GLY A 63 -3.40 23.54 3.95
C GLY A 63 -3.94 22.11 3.91
N ALA A 64 -3.34 21.22 3.10
CA ALA A 64 -3.76 19.83 3.05
C ALA A 64 -3.55 19.14 4.41
N SER A 65 -4.61 18.46 4.89
CA SER A 65 -4.58 17.68 6.13
C SER A 65 -5.29 16.35 5.89
N PHE A 66 -4.65 15.23 6.25
CA PHE A 66 -5.21 13.88 6.14
C PHE A 66 -4.41 12.89 6.97
N GLN A 67 -4.93 11.68 7.10
CA GLN A 67 -4.29 10.58 7.84
C GLN A 67 -4.34 9.30 7.02
N VAL A 68 -3.38 8.39 7.28
CA VAL A 68 -3.37 7.03 6.75
C VAL A 68 -3.41 6.08 7.94
N GLU A 69 -4.32 5.11 7.89
CA GLU A 69 -4.47 4.08 8.92
C GLU A 69 -3.52 2.90 8.66
N GLU A 70 -3.04 2.30 9.75
CA GLU A 70 -2.16 1.13 9.70
C GLU A 70 -2.84 -0.07 9.01
N GLY A 71 -2.07 -0.82 8.21
CA GLY A 71 -2.54 -2.00 7.51
C GLY A 71 -3.61 -1.72 6.44
N THR A 72 -3.68 -0.49 5.92
CA THR A 72 -4.63 -0.11 4.86
C THR A 72 -3.95 0.15 3.54
N LEU A 73 -4.71 -0.02 2.47
CA LEU A 73 -4.41 0.47 1.14
C LEU A 73 -5.20 1.77 0.92
N THR A 74 -4.51 2.92 1.06
CA THR A 74 -5.10 4.25 0.91
C THR A 74 -4.74 4.86 -0.44
N GLY A 75 -5.74 5.36 -1.18
CA GLY A 75 -5.55 6.04 -2.46
C GLY A 75 -5.51 7.57 -2.30
N LEU A 76 -4.56 8.23 -2.96
CA LEU A 76 -4.50 9.70 -3.10
C LEU A 76 -4.77 10.06 -4.56
N ILE A 77 -5.95 10.59 -4.84
CA ILE A 77 -6.42 10.91 -6.18
C ILE A 77 -6.71 12.40 -6.37
N GLY A 78 -6.96 12.79 -7.58
CA GLY A 78 -7.34 14.17 -7.96
C GLY A 78 -6.90 14.49 -9.38
N PRO A 79 -7.44 15.55 -10.00
CA PRO A 79 -7.07 15.97 -11.35
C PRO A 79 -5.59 16.39 -11.44
N ASN A 80 -5.12 16.58 -12.67
CA ASN A 80 -3.78 17.11 -12.92
C ASN A 80 -3.65 18.51 -12.29
N GLY A 81 -2.53 18.75 -11.61
CA GLY A 81 -2.32 20.02 -10.88
C GLY A 81 -3.01 20.11 -9.51
N ALA A 82 -3.70 19.07 -9.05
CA ALA A 82 -4.34 19.06 -7.72
C ALA A 82 -3.36 19.11 -6.53
N GLY A 83 -2.05 18.93 -6.75
CA GLY A 83 -1.04 19.00 -5.71
C GLY A 83 -0.54 17.64 -5.21
N LYS A 84 -1.02 16.53 -5.74
CA LYS A 84 -0.68 15.16 -5.30
C LYS A 84 0.83 14.91 -5.23
N SER A 85 1.54 15.03 -6.35
CA SER A 85 3.00 14.81 -6.43
C SER A 85 3.78 15.78 -5.55
N THR A 86 3.30 17.03 -5.39
CA THR A 86 3.91 18.00 -4.47
C THR A 86 3.75 17.56 -3.02
N THR A 87 2.56 17.10 -2.63
CA THR A 87 2.28 16.55 -1.30
C THR A 87 3.16 15.33 -1.04
N PHE A 88 3.22 14.39 -1.96
CA PHE A 88 4.09 13.22 -1.88
C PHE A 88 5.57 13.59 -1.69
N ASN A 89 6.05 14.55 -2.48
CA ASN A 89 7.43 15.06 -2.36
C ASN A 89 7.69 15.75 -1.02
N CYS A 90 6.69 16.40 -0.42
CA CYS A 90 6.82 16.98 0.91
C CYS A 90 6.85 15.90 2.01
N ILE A 91 6.02 14.86 1.90
CA ILE A 91 5.99 13.72 2.84
C ILE A 91 7.33 12.99 2.82
N THR A 92 7.88 12.75 1.62
CA THR A 92 9.14 11.99 1.43
C THR A 92 10.41 12.82 1.57
N GLY A 93 10.30 14.10 1.95
CA GLY A 93 11.44 14.99 2.19
C GLY A 93 12.16 15.49 0.93
N VAL A 94 11.69 15.14 -0.27
CA VAL A 94 12.21 15.65 -1.55
C VAL A 94 12.00 17.17 -1.65
N LEU A 95 10.87 17.65 -1.11
CA LEU A 95 10.55 19.07 -1.01
C LEU A 95 10.31 19.46 0.45
N LYS A 96 10.91 20.56 0.88
CA LYS A 96 10.57 21.15 2.18
C LYS A 96 9.24 21.88 2.08
N PRO A 97 8.27 21.61 2.97
CA PRO A 97 7.05 22.40 3.09
C PRO A 97 7.35 23.87 3.36
N THR A 98 6.46 24.76 2.93
CA THR A 98 6.49 26.19 3.28
C THR A 98 5.89 26.40 4.69
N ALA A 99 4.86 25.61 5.04
CA ALA A 99 4.23 25.57 6.35
C ALA A 99 3.51 24.21 6.55
N GLY A 100 3.02 23.96 7.76
CA GLY A 100 2.38 22.71 8.14
C GLY A 100 3.39 21.65 8.58
N GLY A 101 2.90 20.46 8.90
CA GLY A 101 3.70 19.37 9.44
C GLY A 101 3.37 18.02 8.82
N VAL A 102 4.36 17.12 8.82
CA VAL A 102 4.24 15.71 8.49
C VAL A 102 4.76 14.90 9.66
N TYR A 103 3.97 13.95 10.13
CA TYR A 103 4.29 13.08 11.25
C TYR A 103 4.20 11.63 10.81
N PHE A 104 5.20 10.85 11.18
CA PHE A 104 5.26 9.42 10.91
C PHE A 104 5.57 8.69 12.20
N GLU A 105 4.80 7.66 12.54
CA GLU A 105 4.86 6.91 13.80
C GLU A 105 4.89 7.83 15.03
N GLY A 106 4.10 8.91 14.98
CA GLY A 106 4.02 9.92 16.06
C GLY A 106 5.18 10.90 16.12
N GLU A 107 6.23 10.72 15.34
CA GLU A 107 7.38 11.62 15.27
C GLU A 107 7.26 12.61 14.11
N GLU A 108 7.69 13.85 14.33
CA GLU A 108 7.74 14.85 13.27
C GLU A 108 8.88 14.54 12.28
N ILE A 109 8.53 14.42 10.99
CA ILE A 109 9.47 14.22 9.89
C ILE A 109 9.53 15.41 8.93
N THR A 110 8.86 16.50 9.25
CA THR A 110 8.75 17.69 8.40
C THR A 110 10.11 18.21 7.96
N GLY A 111 10.36 18.20 6.66
CA GLY A 111 11.57 18.75 6.05
C GLY A 111 12.87 18.01 6.37
N LEU A 112 12.79 16.81 6.95
CA LEU A 112 13.92 15.88 6.99
C LEU A 112 14.30 15.47 5.57
N ASP A 113 15.55 15.02 5.37
CA ASP A 113 15.97 14.52 4.07
C ASP A 113 15.40 13.10 3.79
N PRO A 114 15.29 12.72 2.50
CA PRO A 114 14.65 11.46 2.11
C PRO A 114 15.30 10.22 2.72
N HIS A 115 16.62 10.20 2.90
CA HIS A 115 17.33 9.07 3.47
C HIS A 115 16.96 8.89 4.96
N THR A 116 16.86 9.98 5.71
CA THR A 116 16.45 9.95 7.11
C THR A 116 15.01 9.45 7.26
N ILE A 117 14.12 9.89 6.39
CA ILE A 117 12.72 9.44 6.36
C ILE A 117 12.62 7.96 6.02
N ALA A 118 13.34 7.54 4.98
CA ALA A 118 13.38 6.13 4.59
C ALA A 118 13.91 5.26 5.73
N ASN A 119 14.96 5.67 6.45
CA ASN A 119 15.49 4.94 7.60
C ASN A 119 14.52 4.80 8.78
N ARG A 120 13.47 5.61 8.83
CA ARG A 120 12.38 5.49 9.80
C ARG A 120 11.27 4.54 9.37
N GLY A 121 11.38 3.93 8.19
CA GLY A 121 10.41 2.97 7.69
C GLY A 121 9.40 3.52 6.68
N LEU A 122 9.41 4.83 6.38
CA LEU A 122 8.56 5.40 5.34
C LEU A 122 9.29 5.36 3.99
N VAL A 123 8.98 4.38 3.17
CA VAL A 123 9.70 4.09 1.93
C VAL A 123 8.84 4.46 0.71
N ARG A 124 9.42 5.24 -0.20
CA ARG A 124 8.80 5.53 -1.50
C ARG A 124 9.41 4.64 -2.57
N THR A 125 8.57 3.99 -3.37
CA THR A 125 8.99 3.34 -4.61
C THR A 125 9.11 4.36 -5.75
N PHE A 126 9.83 4.01 -6.81
CA PHE A 126 9.93 4.73 -8.10
C PHE A 126 10.78 5.99 -8.18
N GLN A 127 11.62 6.28 -7.18
CA GLN A 127 12.73 7.23 -7.39
C GLN A 127 14.12 6.60 -7.39
N ILE A 128 14.22 5.27 -7.28
CA ILE A 128 15.49 4.59 -7.18
C ILE A 128 15.86 3.98 -8.53
N ALA A 129 16.78 4.68 -9.20
CA ALA A 129 17.89 4.13 -9.94
C ALA A 129 17.67 3.63 -11.37
N ARG A 130 17.67 4.54 -12.30
CA ARG A 130 18.26 4.28 -13.64
C ARG A 130 19.73 3.80 -13.54
N GLU A 131 20.40 4.07 -12.41
CA GLU A 131 21.83 3.75 -12.17
C GLU A 131 22.12 2.26 -11.99
N LEU A 132 21.11 1.41 -11.73
CA LEU A 132 21.30 -0.02 -11.52
C LEU A 132 20.97 -0.89 -12.73
N GLU A 133 20.80 -0.31 -13.92
CA GLU A 133 20.49 -1.03 -15.15
C GLU A 133 21.63 -1.99 -15.58
N GLU A 134 22.88 -1.68 -15.19
CA GLU A 134 24.07 -2.48 -15.48
C GLU A 134 24.33 -3.60 -14.45
N MET A 135 23.49 -3.72 -13.42
CA MET A 135 23.54 -4.78 -12.42
C MET A 135 22.46 -5.83 -12.70
N THR A 136 22.72 -7.06 -12.29
CA THR A 136 21.70 -8.12 -12.33
C THR A 136 20.55 -7.81 -11.36
N VAL A 137 19.40 -8.47 -11.56
CA VAL A 137 18.26 -8.37 -10.64
C VAL A 137 18.69 -8.74 -9.22
N LEU A 138 19.41 -9.84 -9.05
CA LEU A 138 19.88 -10.27 -7.73
C LEU A 138 20.85 -9.27 -7.08
N GLU A 139 21.78 -8.71 -7.83
CA GLU A 139 22.68 -7.65 -7.32
C GLU A 139 21.89 -6.40 -6.90
N ASN A 140 20.86 -6.03 -7.67
CA ASN A 140 19.95 -4.95 -7.30
C ASN A 140 19.21 -5.23 -5.99
N MET A 141 18.79 -6.48 -5.76
CA MET A 141 18.11 -6.90 -4.53
C MET A 141 19.07 -6.84 -3.34
N MET A 142 20.27 -7.36 -3.48
CA MET A 142 21.28 -7.42 -2.42
C MET A 142 21.75 -6.03 -1.93
N LEU A 143 21.58 -4.98 -2.73
CA LEU A 143 21.88 -3.59 -2.32
C LEU A 143 20.76 -2.92 -1.51
N ALA A 144 19.56 -3.50 -1.48
CA ALA A 144 18.39 -2.85 -0.86
C ALA A 144 18.38 -2.92 0.69
N PRO A 145 18.75 -4.05 1.35
CA PRO A 145 18.69 -4.16 2.80
C PRO A 145 19.55 -3.14 3.52
N ARG A 146 19.02 -2.60 4.62
CA ARG A 146 19.68 -1.55 5.40
C ARG A 146 20.71 -2.12 6.38
N GLY A 147 21.72 -1.31 6.75
CA GLY A 147 22.62 -1.62 7.84
C GLY A 147 23.55 -2.80 7.58
N GLN A 148 23.88 -3.06 6.34
CA GLN A 148 24.83 -4.11 5.97
C GLN A 148 26.20 -3.83 6.60
N ARG A 149 26.74 -4.83 7.31
CA ARG A 149 28.03 -4.71 7.99
C ARG A 149 29.19 -4.48 7.04
N GLY A 150 29.05 -4.92 5.78
CA GLY A 150 30.03 -4.73 4.71
C GLY A 150 30.18 -3.27 4.26
N GLU A 151 29.23 -2.39 4.51
CA GLU A 151 29.30 -0.96 4.17
C GLU A 151 30.38 -0.21 4.96
N SER A 152 30.83 -0.76 6.09
CA SER A 152 31.88 -0.16 6.90
C SER A 152 33.25 -0.67 6.50
N LEU A 153 34.05 0.16 5.80
CA LEU A 153 35.41 -0.15 5.38
C LEU A 153 36.32 -0.67 6.51
N TRP A 154 36.11 -0.23 7.76
CA TRP A 154 36.85 -0.68 8.92
C TRP A 154 36.49 -2.11 9.35
N ARG A 155 35.24 -2.53 9.12
CA ARG A 155 34.77 -3.88 9.48
C ARG A 155 35.22 -4.93 8.46
N SER A 156 35.30 -4.57 7.18
CA SER A 156 35.78 -5.49 6.12
C SER A 156 37.28 -5.82 6.19
N VAL A 157 38.06 -5.02 6.93
CA VAL A 157 39.51 -5.23 7.08
C VAL A 157 39.87 -6.06 8.33
N LEU A 158 38.98 -6.21 9.30
CA LEU A 158 39.25 -6.93 10.55
C LEU A 158 38.89 -8.42 10.41
N PRO A 159 39.87 -9.35 10.56
CA PRO A 159 39.64 -10.78 10.32
C PRO A 159 38.59 -11.41 11.25
N PHE A 160 38.36 -10.86 12.44
CA PHE A 160 37.37 -11.33 13.40
C PHE A 160 35.89 -10.93 13.05
N VAL A 161 35.72 -10.06 12.08
CA VAL A 161 34.39 -9.57 11.64
C VAL A 161 33.93 -10.26 10.36
N ARG A 162 34.87 -10.93 9.67
CA ARG A 162 34.65 -11.55 8.36
C ARG A 162 33.54 -12.62 8.41
N ASP A 163 33.55 -13.49 9.41
CA ASP A 163 32.56 -14.56 9.55
C ASP A 163 31.16 -13.97 9.73
N SER A 164 31.02 -12.92 10.56
CA SER A 164 29.73 -12.25 10.78
C SER A 164 29.26 -11.41 9.58
N VAL A 165 30.12 -11.05 8.64
CA VAL A 165 29.74 -10.41 7.37
C VAL A 165 29.23 -11.47 6.40
N VAL A 166 29.90 -12.63 6.33
CA VAL A 166 29.49 -13.74 5.47
C VAL A 166 28.12 -14.28 5.92
N ASP A 167 27.92 -14.49 7.23
CA ASP A 167 26.62 -14.95 7.76
C ASP A 167 25.49 -13.96 7.40
N GLN A 168 25.73 -12.65 7.49
CA GLN A 168 24.76 -11.63 7.12
C GLN A 168 24.50 -11.60 5.60
N GLU A 169 25.54 -11.78 4.79
CA GLU A 169 25.39 -11.84 3.32
C GLU A 169 24.55 -13.06 2.90
N GLU A 170 24.70 -14.20 3.59
CA GLU A 170 23.88 -15.40 3.37
C GLU A 170 22.41 -15.16 3.75
N GLU A 171 22.15 -14.54 4.91
CA GLU A 171 20.78 -14.16 5.32
C GLU A 171 20.13 -13.17 4.33
N VAL A 172 20.88 -12.17 3.87
CA VAL A 172 20.40 -11.20 2.87
C VAL A 172 20.12 -11.90 1.55
N LEU A 173 20.97 -12.82 1.14
CA LEU A 173 20.80 -13.58 -0.11
C LEU A 173 19.54 -14.45 -0.06
N GLU A 174 19.30 -15.14 1.06
CA GLU A 174 18.10 -15.97 1.26
C GLU A 174 16.84 -15.10 1.17
N ARG A 175 16.77 -13.98 1.88
CA ARG A 175 15.67 -13.02 1.79
C ARG A 175 15.46 -12.46 0.37
N CYS A 176 16.54 -12.22 -0.37
CA CYS A 176 16.45 -11.80 -1.75
C CYS A 176 15.76 -12.84 -2.62
N TRP A 177 16.12 -14.13 -2.46
CA TRP A 177 15.49 -15.21 -3.21
C TRP A 177 14.02 -15.39 -2.84
N GLU A 178 13.67 -15.38 -1.55
CA GLU A 178 12.30 -15.45 -1.07
C GLU A 178 11.44 -14.30 -1.64
N THR A 179 11.99 -13.08 -1.65
CA THR A 179 11.28 -11.92 -2.19
C THR A 179 11.13 -12.00 -3.71
N LEU A 180 12.15 -12.49 -4.43
CA LEU A 180 12.07 -12.68 -5.89
C LEU A 180 11.04 -13.77 -6.26
N ASP A 181 10.97 -14.84 -5.48
CA ASP A 181 9.98 -15.93 -5.64
C ASP A 181 8.56 -15.40 -5.37
N PHE A 182 8.36 -14.64 -4.29
CA PHE A 182 7.09 -13.98 -3.97
C PHE A 182 6.57 -13.13 -5.14
N PHE A 183 7.43 -12.34 -5.79
CA PHE A 183 7.05 -11.54 -6.96
C PHE A 183 7.10 -12.30 -8.29
N GLU A 184 7.37 -13.62 -8.28
CA GLU A 184 7.48 -14.49 -9.44
C GLU A 184 8.51 -14.02 -10.50
N ILE A 185 9.58 -13.37 -10.04
CA ILE A 185 10.69 -12.88 -10.89
C ILE A 185 12.04 -13.52 -10.56
N ASP A 186 12.08 -14.60 -9.78
CA ASP A 186 13.26 -15.39 -9.43
C ASP A 186 14.01 -15.90 -10.66
N HIS A 187 13.27 -16.28 -11.70
CA HIS A 187 13.83 -16.71 -13.00
C HIS A 187 14.62 -15.61 -13.73
N LEU A 188 14.48 -14.35 -13.33
CA LEU A 188 15.19 -13.19 -13.87
C LEU A 188 16.41 -12.78 -13.01
N ALA A 189 16.70 -13.50 -11.92
CA ALA A 189 17.71 -13.12 -10.92
C ALA A 189 19.08 -12.79 -11.54
N HIS A 190 19.48 -13.48 -12.58
CA HIS A 190 20.77 -13.30 -13.26
C HIS A 190 20.72 -12.43 -14.53
N GLU A 191 19.53 -11.94 -14.90
CA GLU A 191 19.39 -10.99 -16.00
C GLU A 191 19.77 -9.57 -15.54
N TYR A 192 20.30 -8.76 -16.46
CA TYR A 192 20.54 -7.34 -16.16
C TYR A 192 19.23 -6.58 -16.03
N ALA A 193 19.11 -5.75 -14.99
CA ALA A 193 17.89 -4.97 -14.72
C ALA A 193 17.49 -4.06 -15.90
N GLY A 194 18.48 -3.59 -16.68
CA GLY A 194 18.25 -2.81 -17.90
C GLY A 194 17.53 -3.57 -19.02
N THR A 195 17.56 -4.92 -19.01
CA THR A 195 16.90 -5.75 -20.03
C THR A 195 15.44 -6.06 -19.69
N LEU A 196 15.02 -5.78 -18.47
CA LEU A 196 13.66 -6.04 -18.00
C LEU A 196 12.62 -5.18 -18.74
N SER A 197 11.45 -5.75 -18.96
CA SER A 197 10.27 -5.00 -19.40
C SER A 197 9.87 -3.95 -18.35
N GLY A 198 9.12 -2.92 -18.75
CA GLY A 198 8.65 -1.88 -17.82
C GLY A 198 7.95 -2.44 -16.59
N GLY A 199 7.11 -3.44 -16.76
CA GLY A 199 6.40 -4.05 -15.65
C GLY A 199 7.28 -4.94 -14.76
N GLN A 200 8.23 -5.69 -15.33
CA GLN A 200 9.20 -6.44 -14.52
C GLN A 200 10.07 -5.51 -13.67
N ARG A 201 10.41 -4.32 -14.19
CA ARG A 201 11.09 -3.29 -13.39
C ARG A 201 10.23 -2.81 -12.23
N LYS A 202 8.92 -2.64 -12.43
CA LYS A 202 7.98 -2.26 -11.34
C LYS A 202 7.94 -3.31 -10.23
N LEU A 203 7.91 -4.61 -10.59
CA LEU A 203 8.01 -5.70 -9.60
C LEU A 203 9.36 -5.68 -8.87
N LEU A 204 10.47 -5.50 -9.58
CA LEU A 204 11.79 -5.39 -8.98
C LEU A 204 11.89 -4.19 -8.02
N GLU A 205 11.31 -3.04 -8.38
CA GLU A 205 11.29 -1.85 -7.54
C GLU A 205 10.50 -2.09 -6.24
N LEU A 206 9.33 -2.74 -6.31
CA LEU A 206 8.55 -3.09 -5.12
C LEU A 206 9.27 -4.13 -4.26
N ALA A 207 9.85 -5.16 -4.88
CA ALA A 207 10.66 -6.18 -4.21
C ALA A 207 11.85 -5.55 -3.44
N ARG A 208 12.56 -4.62 -4.05
CA ARG A 208 13.65 -3.88 -3.40
C ARG A 208 13.16 -3.02 -2.24
N ALA A 209 12.01 -2.35 -2.40
CA ALA A 209 11.43 -1.57 -1.33
C ALA A 209 11.07 -2.45 -0.12
N LEU A 210 10.53 -3.64 -0.35
CA LEU A 210 10.17 -4.60 0.69
C LEU A 210 11.40 -5.08 1.50
N LEU A 211 12.54 -5.31 0.84
CA LEU A 211 13.80 -5.70 1.50
C LEU A 211 14.37 -4.64 2.46
N THR A 212 13.84 -3.42 2.43
CA THR A 212 14.24 -2.37 3.38
C THR A 212 13.50 -2.43 4.70
N ASP A 213 12.66 -3.44 4.93
CA ASP A 213 11.78 -3.60 6.09
C ASP A 213 10.95 -2.33 6.35
N PRO A 214 10.08 -1.93 5.40
CA PRO A 214 9.30 -0.70 5.53
C PRO A 214 8.12 -0.88 6.51
N GLU A 215 7.83 0.13 7.32
CA GLU A 215 6.58 0.25 8.08
C GLU A 215 5.43 0.71 7.18
N MET A 216 5.76 1.53 6.16
CA MET A 216 4.78 2.06 5.21
C MET A 216 5.42 2.28 3.84
N LEU A 217 4.69 1.91 2.80
CA LEU A 217 5.09 2.07 1.40
C LEU A 217 4.27 3.16 0.71
N LEU A 218 4.97 4.11 0.09
CA LEU A 218 4.40 5.13 -0.77
C LEU A 218 4.63 4.76 -2.23
N LEU A 219 3.55 4.50 -2.97
CA LEU A 219 3.57 4.09 -4.37
C LEU A 219 3.13 5.26 -5.27
N ASP A 220 4.01 5.69 -6.16
CA ASP A 220 3.75 6.83 -7.05
C ASP A 220 3.51 6.34 -8.48
N GLU A 221 2.26 6.30 -8.90
CA GLU A 221 1.79 5.78 -10.18
C GLU A 221 2.36 4.37 -10.52
N PRO A 222 2.17 3.38 -9.60
CA PRO A 222 2.78 2.05 -9.76
C PRO A 222 2.29 1.31 -11.01
N PHE A 223 1.11 1.63 -11.51
CA PHE A 223 0.48 0.97 -12.65
C PHE A 223 0.71 1.68 -13.98
N ALA A 224 1.34 2.87 -13.96
CA ALA A 224 1.58 3.64 -15.18
C ALA A 224 2.43 2.88 -16.20
N GLY A 225 1.90 2.71 -17.42
CA GLY A 225 2.59 2.03 -18.51
C GLY A 225 2.71 0.50 -18.37
N VAL A 226 1.98 -0.09 -17.44
CA VAL A 226 1.92 -1.54 -17.23
C VAL A 226 0.76 -2.13 -18.06
N ASN A 227 0.94 -3.34 -18.58
CA ASN A 227 -0.16 -4.02 -19.27
C ASN A 227 -1.17 -4.61 -18.25
N PRO A 228 -2.46 -4.81 -18.62
CA PRO A 228 -3.50 -5.21 -17.67
C PRO A 228 -3.23 -6.53 -16.91
N SER A 229 -2.53 -7.47 -17.54
CA SER A 229 -2.22 -8.75 -16.89
C SER A 229 -1.19 -8.59 -15.77
N LEU A 230 -0.23 -7.70 -15.93
CA LEU A 230 0.78 -7.42 -14.91
C LEU A 230 0.27 -6.44 -13.85
N GLU A 231 -0.63 -5.52 -14.23
CA GLU A 231 -1.37 -4.67 -13.29
C GLU A 231 -2.15 -5.52 -12.28
N ALA A 232 -2.89 -6.52 -12.75
CA ALA A 232 -3.63 -7.44 -11.89
C ALA A 232 -2.71 -8.20 -10.93
N ARG A 233 -1.54 -8.68 -11.40
CA ARG A 233 -0.55 -9.36 -10.55
C ARG A 233 0.07 -8.42 -9.53
N LEU A 234 0.43 -7.20 -9.93
CA LEU A 234 0.99 -6.21 -9.01
C LEU A 234 -0.02 -5.84 -7.91
N LEU A 235 -1.30 -5.71 -8.26
CA LEU A 235 -2.39 -5.51 -7.29
C LEU A 235 -2.54 -6.70 -6.35
N GLU A 236 -2.47 -7.93 -6.85
CA GLU A 236 -2.54 -9.14 -6.05
C GLU A 236 -1.42 -9.15 -4.98
N HIS A 237 -0.17 -8.92 -5.38
CA HIS A 237 0.95 -8.82 -4.43
C HIS A 237 0.78 -7.67 -3.42
N ILE A 238 0.26 -6.51 -3.83
CA ILE A 238 -0.02 -5.41 -2.90
C ILE A 238 -1.09 -5.81 -1.89
N HIS A 239 -2.14 -6.53 -2.32
CA HIS A 239 -3.17 -7.02 -1.40
C HIS A 239 -2.64 -8.08 -0.44
N GLU A 240 -1.82 -9.02 -0.90
CA GLU A 240 -1.16 -10.02 -0.05
C GLU A 240 -0.29 -9.35 1.02
N LEU A 241 0.56 -8.41 0.62
CA LEU A 241 1.38 -7.64 1.57
C LEU A 241 0.54 -6.83 2.56
N ARG A 242 -0.58 -6.25 2.13
CA ARG A 242 -1.50 -5.56 3.03
C ARG A 242 -2.11 -6.54 4.04
N GLU A 243 -2.47 -7.77 3.63
CA GLU A 243 -2.96 -8.81 4.53
C GLU A 243 -1.91 -9.26 5.56
N GLU A 244 -0.63 -9.17 5.20
CA GLU A 244 0.51 -9.36 6.11
C GLU A 244 0.73 -8.17 7.06
N GLY A 245 0.00 -7.07 6.89
CA GLY A 245 0.02 -5.90 7.77
C GLY A 245 0.76 -4.67 7.22
N TYR A 246 1.30 -4.73 6.01
CA TYR A 246 1.91 -3.56 5.39
C TYR A 246 0.91 -2.45 5.11
N THR A 247 1.34 -1.21 5.30
CA THR A 247 0.54 -0.01 5.04
C THR A 247 0.94 0.64 3.72
N PHE A 248 -0.03 1.05 2.92
CA PHE A 248 0.22 1.65 1.61
C PHE A 248 -0.49 2.99 1.44
N LEU A 249 0.20 3.95 0.82
CA LEU A 249 -0.39 5.14 0.23
C LEU A 249 -0.05 5.16 -1.26
N ILE A 250 -1.06 5.06 -2.12
CA ILE A 250 -0.90 5.02 -3.58
C ILE A 250 -1.39 6.33 -4.19
N VAL A 251 -0.54 6.98 -5.01
CA VAL A 251 -0.97 8.05 -5.91
C VAL A 251 -1.26 7.46 -7.27
N GLU A 252 -2.48 7.64 -7.73
CA GLU A 252 -2.90 7.24 -9.08
C GLU A 252 -3.86 8.27 -9.70
N HIS A 253 -3.95 8.23 -11.01
CA HIS A 253 -4.90 9.02 -11.77
C HIS A 253 -6.06 8.20 -12.31
N ASP A 254 -5.94 6.87 -12.30
CA ASP A 254 -7.04 5.96 -12.61
C ASP A 254 -7.95 5.82 -11.39
N MET A 255 -9.10 6.51 -11.47
CA MET A 255 -10.08 6.51 -10.40
C MET A 255 -10.72 5.14 -10.22
N ASP A 256 -11.00 4.41 -11.30
CA ASP A 256 -11.67 3.11 -11.21
C ASP A 256 -10.81 2.09 -10.50
N LEU A 257 -9.50 2.10 -10.78
CA LEU A 257 -8.53 1.23 -10.11
C LEU A 257 -8.48 1.50 -8.61
N ILE A 258 -8.38 2.76 -8.20
CA ILE A 258 -8.36 3.14 -6.78
C ILE A 258 -9.66 2.79 -6.07
N MET A 259 -10.81 3.10 -6.71
CA MET A 259 -12.13 2.83 -6.12
C MET A 259 -12.47 1.35 -5.98
N GLN A 260 -11.82 0.47 -6.72
CA GLN A 260 -12.02 -0.98 -6.63
C GLN A 260 -11.09 -1.66 -5.63
N ASN A 261 -9.95 -1.05 -5.34
CA ASN A 261 -8.85 -1.72 -4.62
C ASN A 261 -8.48 -1.07 -3.28
N CYS A 262 -8.80 0.21 -3.06
CA CYS A 262 -8.47 0.91 -1.83
C CYS A 262 -9.61 0.86 -0.81
N GLU A 263 -9.28 0.84 0.48
CA GLU A 263 -10.25 0.90 1.58
C GLU A 263 -10.60 2.33 1.95
N HIS A 264 -9.66 3.24 1.74
CA HIS A 264 -9.79 4.67 2.02
C HIS A 264 -9.25 5.50 0.85
N VAL A 265 -9.92 6.58 0.52
CA VAL A 265 -9.54 7.44 -0.60
C VAL A 265 -9.50 8.89 -0.15
N ILE A 266 -8.40 9.56 -0.46
CA ILE A 266 -8.17 10.98 -0.23
C ILE A 266 -8.23 11.68 -1.59
N VAL A 267 -9.13 12.65 -1.73
CA VAL A 267 -9.30 13.41 -2.97
C VAL A 267 -8.68 14.78 -2.81
N MET A 268 -7.70 15.11 -3.66
CA MET A 268 -7.11 16.45 -3.72
C MET A 268 -7.67 17.25 -4.88
N HIS A 269 -7.93 18.53 -4.64
CA HIS A 269 -8.29 19.50 -5.67
C HIS A 269 -7.70 20.87 -5.32
N GLN A 270 -7.06 21.53 -6.30
CA GLN A 270 -6.47 22.89 -6.15
C GLN A 270 -5.56 23.03 -4.90
N GLY A 271 -4.76 22.02 -4.60
CA GLY A 271 -3.82 22.03 -3.48
C GLY A 271 -4.42 21.70 -2.11
N GLN A 272 -5.69 21.41 -2.03
CA GLN A 272 -6.40 21.09 -0.78
C GLN A 272 -6.97 19.67 -0.81
N VAL A 273 -7.23 19.11 0.38
CA VAL A 273 -8.05 17.88 0.51
C VAL A 273 -9.51 18.31 0.36
N LEU A 274 -10.13 17.86 -0.71
CA LEU A 274 -11.53 18.11 -1.01
C LEU A 274 -12.46 17.24 -0.17
N MET A 275 -12.07 15.96 -0.04
CA MET A 275 -12.79 14.93 0.68
C MET A 275 -11.87 13.75 0.98
N GLU A 276 -12.17 13.02 2.06
CA GLU A 276 -11.60 11.69 2.34
C GLU A 276 -12.71 10.76 2.84
N GLY A 277 -12.58 9.47 2.58
CA GLY A 277 -13.56 8.47 3.00
C GLY A 277 -13.50 7.17 2.21
N SER A 278 -14.53 6.33 2.36
CA SER A 278 -14.64 5.09 1.58
C SER A 278 -14.83 5.38 0.08
N PRO A 279 -14.46 4.46 -0.80
CA PRO A 279 -14.67 4.59 -2.23
C PRO A 279 -16.12 4.93 -2.62
N GLU A 280 -17.10 4.34 -1.93
CA GLU A 280 -18.53 4.59 -2.18
C GLU A 280 -18.91 6.03 -1.82
N ALA A 281 -18.41 6.53 -0.69
CA ALA A 281 -18.66 7.90 -0.26
C ALA A 281 -18.05 8.90 -1.26
N VAL A 282 -16.83 8.64 -1.71
CA VAL A 282 -16.13 9.48 -2.69
C VAL A 282 -16.83 9.48 -4.05
N LYS A 283 -17.27 8.32 -4.56
CA LYS A 283 -18.01 8.20 -5.82
C LYS A 283 -19.33 8.96 -5.83
N SER A 284 -19.96 9.11 -4.68
CA SER A 284 -21.29 9.77 -4.55
C SER A 284 -21.20 11.26 -4.23
N ASP A 285 -20.01 11.80 -3.96
CA ASP A 285 -19.86 13.22 -3.60
C ASP A 285 -19.87 14.10 -4.87
N GLU A 286 -20.85 15.02 -4.94
CA GLU A 286 -21.01 15.94 -6.08
C GLU A 286 -19.77 16.83 -6.32
N ARG A 287 -19.07 17.22 -5.26
CA ARG A 287 -17.86 18.05 -5.35
C ARG A 287 -16.73 17.30 -6.06
N VAL A 288 -16.60 16.00 -5.80
CA VAL A 288 -15.62 15.13 -6.48
C VAL A 288 -15.96 15.01 -7.96
N ILE A 289 -17.23 14.75 -8.28
CA ILE A 289 -17.71 14.66 -9.66
C ILE A 289 -17.43 15.97 -10.41
N GLU A 290 -17.76 17.12 -9.82
CA GLU A 290 -17.51 18.44 -10.41
C GLU A 290 -16.00 18.72 -10.62
N ALA A 291 -15.15 18.33 -9.65
CA ALA A 291 -13.71 18.52 -9.73
C ALA A 291 -13.07 17.77 -10.91
N TYR A 292 -13.63 16.61 -11.27
CA TYR A 292 -13.16 15.82 -12.40
C TYR A 292 -13.79 16.24 -13.73
N LEU A 293 -15.09 16.59 -13.75
CA LEU A 293 -15.77 17.06 -14.96
C LEU A 293 -15.40 18.49 -15.33
N GLY A 294 -15.09 19.33 -14.35
CA GLY A 294 -14.70 20.74 -14.59
C GLY A 294 -13.28 20.92 -15.13
N GLY A 295 -12.43 19.86 -15.09
CA GLY A 295 -11.06 19.88 -15.61
C GLY A 295 -10.93 19.61 -17.13
N GLU A 296 -12.01 19.24 -17.82
CA GLU A 296 -12.00 18.97 -19.28
C GLU A 296 -12.37 20.18 -20.14
N VAL A 297 -12.54 21.36 -19.55
CA VAL A 297 -12.91 22.58 -20.29
C VAL A 297 -11.83 23.66 -20.13
N GLU A 298 -10.64 23.44 -20.74
CA GLU A 298 -9.75 24.53 -21.24
C GLU A 298 -8.85 24.00 -22.36
#